data_48820abc5d50f520cbd50de58248434c
#
_entry.id   48820abc5d50f520cbd50de58248434c
#
_cell.length_a   1.000
_cell.length_b   1.000
_cell.length_c   1.000
_cell.angle_alpha   90.00
_cell.angle_beta   90.00
_cell.angle_gamma   90.00
#
_symmetry.space_group_name_H-M   'P 1'
#
loop_
_entity.id
_entity.type
_entity.pdbx_description
1 polymer ?
#
loop_
_entity_poly.entity_id
_entity_poly.type
_entity_poly.pdbx_seq_one_letter_code
_entity_poly.pdbx_strand_id
1 'polypeptide(L)'
;MPNGLHLWDILIPTVSGIIGALAGGIPAYFLARRASKEVLERDQQNRRDREMSAAHRVFVKLSILSNSLLDFHTQVEQMIDRADKDGHSEMPIWQRLSTFAGVEREVTPDFDADELAVFVGTKRVEYVDDLILLSRRHRAAIDGLTTFARLKTDLHYRLAGQGTTTRDDTGISQTVARLTPGEANRVRLETEELELFANAMRAQLREFADFAEGVAGRYGEIVRTYFDDPSMPHFTARVTECGHP
;
A
#
# COMPACT_ATOMS: atom_id res chain seq x y z
N MET A 1 46.36 -0.51 83.47
CA MET A 1 45.50 -1.64 83.33
C MET A 1 44.74 -1.45 81.99
N PRO A 2 44.94 -2.22 80.98
CA PRO A 2 44.25 -2.07 79.70
C PRO A 2 42.84 -2.61 79.85
N ASN A 3 41.87 -1.75 79.56
CA ASN A 3 40.44 -2.10 79.46
C ASN A 3 40.22 -3.23 78.45
N GLY A 4 39.88 -4.41 78.93
CA GLY A 4 39.47 -5.49 78.07
C GLY A 4 38.22 -5.09 77.33
N LEU A 5 38.36 -4.77 76.04
CA LEU A 5 37.24 -4.69 75.12
C LEU A 5 36.50 -6.01 75.18
N HIS A 6 35.31 -6.01 75.79
CA HIS A 6 34.48 -7.19 75.86
C HIS A 6 34.08 -7.55 74.44
N LEU A 7 34.44 -8.69 73.94
CA LEU A 7 34.10 -9.26 72.64
C LEU A 7 32.57 -9.13 72.30
N TRP A 8 31.78 -9.13 73.36
CA TRP A 8 30.31 -8.96 73.29
C TRP A 8 29.87 -7.56 72.89
N ASP A 9 30.62 -6.50 73.17
CA ASP A 9 30.29 -5.11 72.81
C ASP A 9 30.46 -4.87 71.32
N ILE A 10 31.23 -5.73 70.64
CA ILE A 10 31.39 -5.69 69.14
C ILE A 10 30.48 -6.67 68.48
N LEU A 11 30.27 -7.86 69.04
CA LEU A 11 29.46 -8.93 68.43
C LEU A 11 27.93 -8.60 68.33
N ILE A 12 27.39 -8.05 69.41
CA ILE A 12 25.96 -7.74 69.49
C ILE A 12 25.55 -6.69 68.47
N PRO A 13 26.21 -5.55 68.27
CA PRO A 13 25.88 -4.60 67.25
C PRO A 13 26.06 -5.16 65.82
N THR A 14 27.09 -5.96 65.58
CA THR A 14 27.38 -6.55 64.27
C THR A 14 26.33 -7.58 63.89
N VAL A 15 25.91 -8.47 64.75
CA VAL A 15 24.87 -9.48 64.51
C VAL A 15 23.51 -8.81 64.32
N SER A 16 23.19 -7.80 65.17
CA SER A 16 21.92 -7.07 64.98
C SER A 16 21.88 -6.29 63.66
N GLY A 17 23.01 -5.74 63.21
CA GLY A 17 23.15 -5.07 61.93
C GLY A 17 22.94 -6.03 60.74
N ILE A 18 23.52 -7.21 60.83
CA ILE A 18 23.33 -8.27 59.79
C ILE A 18 21.87 -8.75 59.74
N ILE A 19 21.27 -9.00 60.89
CA ILE A 19 19.86 -9.41 60.97
C ILE A 19 18.94 -8.30 60.42
N GLY A 20 19.19 -7.04 60.77
CA GLY A 20 18.46 -5.90 60.26
C GLY A 20 18.60 -5.73 58.73
N ALA A 21 19.83 -5.90 58.22
CA ALA A 21 20.09 -5.86 56.78
C ALA A 21 19.40 -6.99 56.02
N LEU A 22 19.37 -8.22 56.55
CA LEU A 22 18.66 -9.35 55.98
C LEU A 22 17.14 -9.17 56.06
N ALA A 23 16.63 -8.73 57.19
CA ALA A 23 15.21 -8.50 57.43
C ALA A 23 14.63 -7.40 56.51
N GLY A 24 15.41 -6.35 56.21
CA GLY A 24 15.02 -5.29 55.29
C GLY A 24 15.38 -5.59 53.82
N GLY A 25 16.54 -6.20 53.58
CA GLY A 25 17.05 -6.44 52.24
C GLY A 25 16.29 -7.53 51.47
N ILE A 26 15.86 -8.61 52.13
CA ILE A 26 15.14 -9.70 51.49
C ILE A 26 13.78 -9.26 50.96
N PRO A 27 12.88 -8.61 51.72
CA PRO A 27 11.63 -8.08 51.20
C PRO A 27 11.84 -7.04 50.10
N ALA A 28 12.80 -6.12 50.26
CA ALA A 28 13.11 -5.11 49.24
C ALA A 28 13.56 -5.76 47.90
N TYR A 29 14.40 -6.79 47.98
CA TYR A 29 14.80 -7.56 46.78
C TYR A 29 13.62 -8.22 46.08
N PHE A 30 12.71 -8.87 46.81
CA PHE A 30 11.53 -9.50 46.22
C PHE A 30 10.58 -8.46 45.62
N LEU A 31 10.36 -7.31 46.25
CA LEU A 31 9.57 -6.23 45.72
C LEU A 31 10.19 -5.64 44.45
N ALA A 32 11.51 -5.38 44.45
CA ALA A 32 12.22 -4.88 43.29
C ALA A 32 12.15 -5.87 42.11
N ARG A 33 12.33 -7.18 42.39
CA ARG A 33 12.20 -8.21 41.34
C ARG A 33 10.79 -8.34 40.77
N ARG A 34 9.78 -8.19 41.63
CA ARG A 34 8.38 -8.19 41.17
C ARG A 34 8.07 -6.94 40.33
N ALA A 35 8.45 -5.77 40.75
CA ALA A 35 8.30 -4.52 40.02
C ALA A 35 9.02 -4.57 38.65
N SER A 36 10.26 -5.12 38.62
CA SER A 36 10.99 -5.29 37.38
C SER A 36 10.28 -6.24 36.40
N LYS A 37 9.65 -7.32 36.88
CA LYS A 37 8.85 -8.22 36.04
C LYS A 37 7.60 -7.52 35.50
N GLU A 38 6.87 -6.81 36.34
CA GLU A 38 5.66 -6.07 35.95
C GLU A 38 5.99 -4.99 34.90
N VAL A 39 7.14 -4.30 35.04
CA VAL A 39 7.60 -3.33 34.03
C VAL A 39 7.92 -4.03 32.72
N LEU A 40 8.66 -5.16 32.76
CA LEU A 40 9.00 -5.92 31.55
C LEU A 40 7.77 -6.44 30.83
N GLU A 41 6.80 -6.97 31.57
CA GLU A 41 5.52 -7.47 31.01
C GLU A 41 4.73 -6.32 30.37
N ARG A 42 4.67 -5.15 31.02
CA ARG A 42 4.03 -3.94 30.44
C ARG A 42 4.74 -3.47 29.17
N ASP A 43 6.07 -3.46 29.17
CA ASP A 43 6.84 -3.03 28.02
C ASP A 43 6.65 -4.00 26.83
N GLN A 44 6.61 -5.31 27.09
CA GLN A 44 6.30 -6.31 26.08
C GLN A 44 4.87 -6.15 25.53
N GLN A 45 3.90 -5.92 26.42
CA GLN A 45 2.52 -5.69 25.98
C GLN A 45 2.40 -4.40 25.17
N ASN A 46 2.97 -3.30 25.62
CA ASN A 46 2.97 -2.03 24.90
C ASN A 46 3.65 -2.15 23.53
N ARG A 47 4.73 -2.92 23.45
CA ARG A 47 5.40 -3.19 22.19
C ARG A 47 4.49 -3.98 21.24
N ARG A 48 3.86 -5.05 21.72
CA ARG A 48 2.93 -5.87 20.93
C ARG A 48 1.74 -5.03 20.41
N ASP A 49 1.18 -4.17 21.26
CA ASP A 49 0.06 -3.29 20.90
C ASP A 49 0.45 -2.29 19.81
N ARG A 50 1.68 -1.75 19.87
CA ARG A 50 2.21 -0.85 18.82
C ARG A 50 2.41 -1.59 17.50
N GLU A 51 3.02 -2.78 17.53
CA GLU A 51 3.22 -3.61 16.35
C GLU A 51 1.88 -4.02 15.71
N MET A 52 0.88 -4.36 16.53
CA MET A 52 -0.46 -4.69 16.07
C MET A 52 -1.15 -3.48 15.42
N SER A 53 -1.03 -2.29 16.04
CA SER A 53 -1.55 -1.04 15.46
C SER A 53 -0.86 -0.70 14.14
N ALA A 54 0.45 -0.93 14.03
CA ALA A 54 1.20 -0.74 12.79
C ALA A 54 0.73 -1.70 11.70
N ALA A 55 0.53 -2.98 12.01
CA ALA A 55 -0.03 -3.95 11.08
C ALA A 55 -1.42 -3.53 10.57
N HIS A 56 -2.31 -3.06 11.45
CA HIS A 56 -3.62 -2.55 11.01
C HIS A 56 -3.52 -1.36 10.04
N ARG A 57 -2.58 -0.44 10.28
CA ARG A 57 -2.35 0.67 9.32
C ARG A 57 -1.88 0.17 7.97
N VAL A 58 -0.96 -0.82 7.96
CA VAL A 58 -0.54 -1.47 6.71
C VAL A 58 -1.71 -2.11 5.99
N PHE A 59 -2.60 -2.80 6.70
CA PHE A 59 -3.81 -3.38 6.09
C PHE A 59 -4.66 -2.33 5.38
N VAL A 60 -4.90 -1.18 6.01
CA VAL A 60 -5.69 -0.09 5.42
C VAL A 60 -5.00 0.47 4.18
N LYS A 61 -3.69 0.77 4.26
CA LYS A 61 -2.91 1.28 3.13
C LYS A 61 -2.88 0.28 1.97
N LEU A 62 -2.66 -0.99 2.28
CA LEU A 62 -2.66 -2.08 1.32
C LEU A 62 -4.04 -2.24 0.64
N SER A 63 -5.13 -2.10 1.41
CA SER A 63 -6.49 -2.12 0.86
C SER A 63 -6.71 -0.97 -0.14
N ILE A 64 -6.27 0.23 0.19
CA ILE A 64 -6.38 1.39 -0.70
C ILE A 64 -5.61 1.15 -1.99
N LEU A 65 -4.33 0.77 -1.89
CA LEU A 65 -3.46 0.55 -3.05
C LEU A 65 -3.98 -0.58 -3.96
N SER A 66 -4.38 -1.70 -3.37
CA SER A 66 -4.84 -2.86 -4.14
C SER A 66 -6.19 -2.59 -4.82
N ASN A 67 -7.15 -1.98 -4.11
CA ASN A 67 -8.44 -1.64 -4.70
C ASN A 67 -8.27 -0.61 -5.81
N SER A 68 -7.45 0.42 -5.62
CA SER A 68 -7.22 1.45 -6.64
C SER A 68 -6.60 0.87 -7.92
N LEU A 69 -5.58 0.01 -7.81
CA LEU A 69 -4.98 -0.64 -8.97
C LEU A 69 -5.95 -1.58 -9.70
N LEU A 70 -6.75 -2.34 -8.95
CA LEU A 70 -7.78 -3.20 -9.51
C LEU A 70 -8.87 -2.39 -10.22
N ASP A 71 -9.30 -1.27 -9.60
CA ASP A 71 -10.30 -0.38 -10.17
C ASP A 71 -9.79 0.28 -11.46
N PHE A 72 -8.54 0.73 -11.52
CA PHE A 72 -7.94 1.28 -12.75
C PHE A 72 -7.93 0.25 -13.88
N HIS A 73 -7.46 -0.95 -13.60
CA HIS A 73 -7.48 -2.05 -14.58
C HIS A 73 -8.90 -2.35 -15.06
N THR A 74 -9.83 -2.52 -14.12
CA THR A 74 -11.23 -2.83 -14.41
C THR A 74 -11.90 -1.74 -15.25
N GLN A 75 -11.66 -0.46 -14.94
CA GLN A 75 -12.21 0.65 -15.70
C GLN A 75 -11.68 0.67 -17.14
N VAL A 76 -10.38 0.43 -17.34
CA VAL A 76 -9.78 0.34 -18.67
C VAL A 76 -10.43 -0.77 -19.49
N GLU A 77 -10.54 -1.98 -18.94
CA GLU A 77 -11.16 -3.10 -19.62
C GLU A 77 -12.65 -2.85 -19.92
N GLN A 78 -13.40 -2.27 -18.98
CA GLN A 78 -14.80 -1.92 -19.18
C GLN A 78 -15.01 -0.87 -20.29
N MET A 79 -14.10 0.11 -20.42
CA MET A 79 -14.17 1.09 -21.51
C MET A 79 -13.96 0.42 -22.87
N ILE A 80 -13.00 -0.49 -22.96
CA ILE A 80 -12.71 -1.26 -24.17
C ILE A 80 -13.90 -2.17 -24.53
N ASP A 81 -14.39 -2.95 -23.56
CA ASP A 81 -15.54 -3.85 -23.75
C ASP A 81 -16.80 -3.10 -24.17
N ARG A 82 -17.03 -1.90 -23.62
CA ARG A 82 -18.17 -1.06 -24.02
C ARG A 82 -18.02 -0.60 -25.47
N ALA A 83 -16.84 -0.08 -25.83
CA ALA A 83 -16.58 0.34 -27.19
C ALA A 83 -16.74 -0.83 -28.20
N ASP A 84 -16.32 -2.03 -27.82
CA ASP A 84 -16.49 -3.24 -28.67
C ASP A 84 -17.97 -3.61 -28.84
N LYS A 85 -18.78 -3.53 -27.76
CA LYS A 85 -20.24 -3.75 -27.85
C LYS A 85 -20.97 -2.70 -28.68
N ASP A 86 -20.45 -1.48 -28.69
CA ASP A 86 -20.99 -0.37 -29.49
C ASP A 86 -20.52 -0.43 -30.96
N GLY A 87 -19.81 -1.49 -31.38
CA GLY A 87 -19.38 -1.73 -32.76
C GLY A 87 -18.06 -1.04 -33.12
N HIS A 88 -17.26 -0.61 -32.15
CA HIS A 88 -16.01 0.13 -32.36
C HIS A 88 -14.75 -0.74 -32.16
N SER A 89 -14.86 -2.06 -32.28
CA SER A 89 -13.76 -3.01 -32.09
C SER A 89 -12.55 -2.78 -33.02
N GLU A 90 -12.81 -2.25 -34.23
CA GLU A 90 -11.76 -1.93 -35.21
C GLU A 90 -11.02 -0.62 -34.92
N MET A 91 -11.51 0.17 -33.96
CA MET A 91 -10.82 1.41 -33.59
C MET A 91 -9.57 1.14 -32.74
N PRO A 92 -8.50 1.95 -32.89
CA PRO A 92 -7.34 1.92 -32.00
C PRO A 92 -7.73 2.02 -30.52
N ILE A 93 -6.99 1.36 -29.64
CA ILE A 93 -7.29 1.33 -28.20
C ILE A 93 -7.36 2.74 -27.61
N TRP A 94 -6.47 3.64 -28.01
CA TRP A 94 -6.49 5.02 -27.50
C TRP A 94 -7.79 5.76 -27.79
N GLN A 95 -8.50 5.42 -28.87
CA GLN A 95 -9.81 6.01 -29.20
C GLN A 95 -10.92 5.41 -28.33
N ARG A 96 -10.84 4.12 -28.01
CA ARG A 96 -11.81 3.40 -27.18
C ARG A 96 -11.74 3.79 -25.71
N LEU A 97 -10.59 4.25 -25.25
CA LEU A 97 -10.43 4.73 -23.88
C LEU A 97 -10.92 6.17 -23.73
N SER A 98 -11.77 6.41 -22.75
CA SER A 98 -12.13 7.75 -22.31
C SER A 98 -11.03 8.34 -21.40
N THR A 99 -11.09 9.64 -21.15
CA THR A 99 -10.23 10.28 -20.16
C THR A 99 -10.69 9.91 -18.75
N PHE A 100 -9.73 9.63 -17.87
CA PHE A 100 -9.97 9.26 -16.47
C PHE A 100 -10.17 10.53 -15.64
N ALA A 101 -11.37 10.74 -15.11
CA ALA A 101 -11.66 11.88 -14.26
C ALA A 101 -11.24 11.59 -12.81
N GLY A 102 -10.51 12.52 -12.19
CA GLY A 102 -10.20 12.46 -10.77
C GLY A 102 -8.93 11.69 -10.36
N VAL A 103 -8.30 10.95 -11.28
CA VAL A 103 -7.04 10.23 -11.01
C VAL A 103 -5.92 11.17 -10.54
N GLU A 104 -5.90 12.40 -11.04
CA GLU A 104 -4.93 13.44 -10.63
C GLU A 104 -4.97 13.79 -9.13
N ARG A 105 -6.08 13.48 -8.45
CA ARG A 105 -6.29 13.77 -7.03
C ARG A 105 -5.98 12.59 -6.13
N GLU A 106 -5.69 11.43 -6.70
CA GLU A 106 -5.35 10.26 -5.92
C GLU A 106 -3.99 10.41 -5.27
N VAL A 107 -3.95 10.13 -3.96
CA VAL A 107 -2.72 10.16 -3.17
C VAL A 107 -2.26 8.73 -2.95
N THR A 108 -1.03 8.43 -3.36
CA THR A 108 -0.41 7.14 -3.06
C THR A 108 0.00 7.08 -1.60
N PRO A 109 -0.55 6.17 -0.78
CA PRO A 109 -0.07 5.96 0.58
C PRO A 109 1.36 5.40 0.56
N ASP A 110 2.24 5.99 1.36
CA ASP A 110 3.57 5.43 1.63
C ASP A 110 3.56 4.66 2.96
N PHE A 111 4.39 3.62 3.06
CA PHE A 111 4.56 2.85 4.28
C PHE A 111 5.66 3.46 5.15
N ASP A 112 5.33 3.69 6.43
CA ASP A 112 6.26 4.24 7.40
C ASP A 112 7.25 3.18 7.89
N ALA A 113 8.40 3.63 8.42
CA ALA A 113 9.43 2.73 8.93
C ALA A 113 8.92 1.79 10.04
N ASP A 114 8.05 2.29 10.92
CA ASP A 114 7.47 1.50 12.01
C ASP A 114 6.50 0.42 11.47
N GLU A 115 5.81 0.70 10.39
CA GLU A 115 4.92 -0.22 9.71
C GLU A 115 5.70 -1.35 9.03
N LEU A 116 6.79 -1.00 8.33
CA LEU A 116 7.67 -1.96 7.68
C LEU A 116 8.46 -2.80 8.70
N ALA A 117 8.82 -2.23 9.86
CA ALA A 117 9.54 -2.93 10.91
C ALA A 117 8.80 -4.18 11.44
N VAL A 118 7.46 -4.18 11.42
CA VAL A 118 6.65 -5.36 11.78
C VAL A 118 7.02 -6.55 10.89
N PHE A 119 7.12 -6.33 9.57
CA PHE A 119 7.41 -7.40 8.60
C PHE A 119 8.88 -7.83 8.61
N VAL A 120 9.80 -6.95 8.97
CA VAL A 120 11.19 -7.33 9.28
C VAL A 120 11.22 -8.28 10.48
N GLY A 121 10.43 -8.00 11.53
CA GLY A 121 10.27 -8.86 12.69
C GLY A 121 9.72 -10.26 12.37
N THR A 122 8.89 -10.38 11.34
CA THR A 122 8.36 -11.67 10.86
C THR A 122 9.38 -12.51 10.07
N LYS A 123 10.59 -12.00 9.81
CA LYS A 123 11.61 -12.58 8.92
C LYS A 123 11.15 -12.72 7.45
N ARG A 124 10.20 -11.91 7.04
CA ARG A 124 9.66 -11.82 5.66
C ARG A 124 10.13 -10.53 5.00
N VAL A 125 11.45 -10.37 4.86
CA VAL A 125 12.05 -9.13 4.31
C VAL A 125 11.58 -8.89 2.87
N GLU A 126 11.41 -9.95 2.10
CA GLU A 126 10.86 -9.89 0.73
C GLU A 126 9.48 -9.23 0.67
N TYR A 127 8.67 -9.38 1.74
CA TYR A 127 7.36 -8.73 1.80
C TYR A 127 7.45 -7.21 1.98
N VAL A 128 8.51 -6.74 2.64
CA VAL A 128 8.79 -5.30 2.75
C VAL A 128 9.08 -4.70 1.38
N ASP A 129 9.91 -5.39 0.58
CA ASP A 129 10.21 -4.97 -0.78
C ASP A 129 8.95 -4.93 -1.66
N ASP A 130 8.06 -5.92 -1.50
CA ASP A 130 6.78 -5.96 -2.20
C ASP A 130 5.86 -4.80 -1.82
N LEU A 131 5.77 -4.43 -0.54
CA LEU A 131 4.98 -3.26 -0.10
C LEU A 131 5.52 -1.95 -0.70
N ILE A 132 6.83 -1.77 -0.69
CA ILE A 132 7.47 -0.59 -1.30
C ILE A 132 7.22 -0.57 -2.81
N LEU A 133 7.37 -1.71 -3.47
CA LEU A 133 7.15 -1.83 -4.91
C LEU A 133 5.69 -1.56 -5.26
N LEU A 134 4.75 -2.00 -4.43
CA LEU A 134 3.31 -1.73 -4.62
C LEU A 134 2.99 -0.24 -4.62
N SER A 135 3.53 0.53 -3.66
CA SER A 135 3.36 2.00 -3.66
C SER A 135 3.95 2.65 -4.91
N ARG A 136 5.11 2.17 -5.38
CA ARG A 136 5.74 2.68 -6.61
C ARG A 136 4.90 2.35 -7.85
N ARG A 137 4.36 1.14 -7.95
CA ARG A 137 3.49 0.71 -9.06
C ARG A 137 2.18 1.51 -9.08
N HIS A 138 1.60 1.77 -7.92
CA HIS A 138 0.40 2.61 -7.82
C HIS A 138 0.68 4.04 -8.32
N ARG A 139 1.80 4.65 -7.91
CA ARG A 139 2.20 5.97 -8.41
C ARG A 139 2.43 5.96 -9.91
N ALA A 140 3.11 4.94 -10.43
CA ALA A 140 3.33 4.79 -11.87
C ALA A 140 2.03 4.62 -12.66
N ALA A 141 1.02 3.95 -12.09
CA ALA A 141 -0.30 3.83 -12.69
C ALA A 141 -1.00 5.20 -12.80
N ILE A 142 -1.00 5.99 -11.72
CA ILE A 142 -1.56 7.36 -11.72
C ILE A 142 -0.85 8.23 -12.76
N ASP A 143 0.47 8.22 -12.78
CA ASP A 143 1.28 9.01 -13.72
C ASP A 143 0.99 8.59 -15.17
N GLY A 144 0.85 7.29 -15.43
CA GLY A 144 0.49 6.75 -16.74
C GLY A 144 -0.89 7.22 -17.21
N LEU A 145 -1.91 7.05 -16.38
CA LEU A 145 -3.28 7.48 -16.68
C LEU A 145 -3.39 8.99 -16.89
N THR A 146 -2.72 9.77 -16.06
CA THR A 146 -2.68 11.25 -16.17
C THR A 146 -1.96 11.69 -17.45
N THR A 147 -0.85 11.03 -17.78
CA THR A 147 -0.10 11.31 -19.01
C THR A 147 -0.93 10.98 -20.25
N PHE A 148 -1.60 9.82 -20.25
CA PHE A 148 -2.51 9.44 -21.33
C PHE A 148 -3.62 10.46 -21.52
N ALA A 149 -4.30 10.86 -20.44
CA ALA A 149 -5.37 11.84 -20.48
C ALA A 149 -4.91 13.17 -21.05
N ARG A 150 -3.72 13.65 -20.65
CA ARG A 150 -3.13 14.89 -21.17
C ARG A 150 -2.81 14.78 -22.67
N LEU A 151 -2.10 13.74 -23.10
CA LEU A 151 -1.73 13.55 -24.51
C LEU A 151 -2.97 13.48 -25.41
N LYS A 152 -3.99 12.74 -24.99
CA LYS A 152 -5.26 12.63 -25.71
C LYS A 152 -5.97 13.96 -25.80
N THR A 153 -6.02 14.72 -24.71
CA THR A 153 -6.64 16.05 -24.63
C THR A 153 -5.91 17.06 -25.52
N ASP A 154 -4.59 17.08 -25.48
CA ASP A 154 -3.75 17.97 -26.30
C ASP A 154 -3.97 17.70 -27.81
N LEU A 155 -4.01 16.43 -28.20
CA LEU A 155 -4.32 16.04 -29.58
C LEU A 155 -5.72 16.50 -29.99
N HIS A 156 -6.72 16.28 -29.12
CA HIS A 156 -8.10 16.68 -29.38
C HIS A 156 -8.23 18.20 -29.58
N TYR A 157 -7.65 19.01 -28.69
CA TYR A 157 -7.70 20.48 -28.82
C TYR A 157 -7.04 20.98 -30.08
N ARG A 158 -5.92 20.38 -30.49
CA ARG A 158 -5.23 20.75 -31.71
C ARG A 158 -6.10 20.45 -32.95
N LEU A 159 -6.72 19.28 -33.00
CA LEU A 159 -7.57 18.88 -34.11
C LEU A 159 -8.88 19.70 -34.15
N ALA A 160 -9.48 19.97 -32.99
CA ALA A 160 -10.70 20.77 -32.89
C ALA A 160 -10.50 22.22 -33.40
N GLY A 161 -9.30 22.77 -33.21
CA GLY A 161 -8.95 24.10 -33.75
C GLY A 161 -8.84 24.17 -35.27
N GLN A 162 -8.73 23.03 -35.94
CA GLN A 162 -8.53 22.92 -37.41
C GLN A 162 -9.69 22.23 -38.14
N GLY A 163 -10.76 21.87 -37.44
CA GLY A 163 -11.83 21.09 -38.02
C GLY A 163 -13.19 21.25 -37.34
N THR A 164 -14.11 20.43 -37.75
CA THR A 164 -15.46 20.32 -37.18
C THR A 164 -15.52 19.02 -36.34
N THR A 165 -15.88 19.16 -35.08
CA THR A 165 -16.10 18.02 -34.17
C THR A 165 -17.59 17.76 -34.08
N THR A 166 -18.01 16.53 -34.42
CA THR A 166 -19.37 16.02 -34.22
C THR A 166 -19.31 14.95 -33.14
N ARG A 167 -20.36 14.88 -32.32
CA ARG A 167 -20.54 13.82 -31.34
C ARG A 167 -21.71 12.95 -31.75
N ASP A 168 -21.50 11.65 -31.76
CA ASP A 168 -22.58 10.70 -32.04
C ASP A 168 -23.41 10.40 -30.76
N ASP A 169 -24.50 9.65 -30.95
CA ASP A 169 -25.41 9.26 -29.89
C ASP A 169 -24.76 8.30 -28.87
N THR A 170 -23.63 7.65 -29.24
CA THR A 170 -22.82 6.79 -28.35
C THR A 170 -21.83 7.57 -27.50
N GLY A 171 -21.71 8.88 -27.72
CA GLY A 171 -20.80 9.77 -27.02
C GLY A 171 -19.39 9.83 -27.59
N ILE A 172 -19.13 9.18 -28.73
CA ILE A 172 -17.86 9.25 -29.44
C ILE A 172 -17.81 10.56 -30.23
N SER A 173 -16.69 11.26 -30.09
CA SER A 173 -16.44 12.51 -30.80
C SER A 173 -15.60 12.22 -32.05
N GLN A 174 -16.12 12.54 -33.22
CA GLN A 174 -15.43 12.49 -34.49
C GLN A 174 -15.02 13.90 -34.91
N THR A 175 -13.72 14.11 -35.18
CA THR A 175 -13.22 15.39 -35.68
C THR A 175 -12.74 15.23 -37.13
N VAL A 176 -13.33 16.01 -38.03
CA VAL A 176 -12.89 16.10 -39.42
C VAL A 176 -12.11 17.40 -39.57
N ALA A 177 -10.78 17.29 -39.72
CA ALA A 177 -9.89 18.42 -39.87
C ALA A 177 -9.29 18.49 -41.27
N ARG A 178 -9.07 19.71 -41.76
CA ARG A 178 -8.34 19.95 -43.02
C ARG A 178 -6.88 20.22 -42.65
N LEU A 179 -6.02 19.26 -42.94
CA LEU A 179 -4.60 19.31 -42.60
C LEU A 179 -3.76 19.45 -43.87
N THR A 180 -2.66 20.18 -43.75
CA THR A 180 -1.58 20.13 -44.73
C THR A 180 -0.89 18.76 -44.70
N PRO A 181 -0.18 18.32 -45.76
CA PRO A 181 0.55 17.05 -45.74
C PRO A 181 1.52 16.88 -44.59
N GLY A 182 2.18 17.98 -44.19
CA GLY A 182 3.11 17.97 -43.01
C GLY A 182 2.39 17.77 -41.70
N GLU A 183 1.27 18.46 -41.52
CA GLU A 183 0.42 18.30 -40.31
C GLU A 183 -0.21 16.91 -40.25
N ALA A 184 -0.70 16.40 -41.35
CA ALA A 184 -1.25 15.03 -41.43
C ALA A 184 -0.24 13.97 -41.04
N ASN A 185 1.02 14.09 -41.50
CA ASN A 185 2.09 13.18 -41.10
C ASN A 185 2.41 13.30 -39.62
N ARG A 186 2.42 14.50 -39.07
CA ARG A 186 2.63 14.72 -37.63
C ARG A 186 1.53 14.09 -36.78
N VAL A 187 0.26 14.33 -37.15
CA VAL A 187 -0.89 13.72 -36.46
C VAL A 187 -0.83 12.21 -36.49
N ARG A 188 -0.43 11.63 -37.65
CA ARG A 188 -0.25 10.19 -37.80
C ARG A 188 0.79 9.64 -36.80
N LEU A 189 1.95 10.27 -36.69
CA LEU A 189 2.99 9.87 -35.73
C LEU A 189 2.51 9.98 -34.28
N GLU A 190 1.85 11.08 -33.93
CA GLU A 190 1.32 11.30 -32.57
C GLU A 190 0.22 10.26 -32.22
N THR A 191 -0.63 9.88 -33.16
CA THR A 191 -1.65 8.84 -32.93
C THR A 191 -1.02 7.44 -32.83
N GLU A 192 0.05 7.14 -33.58
CA GLU A 192 0.80 5.91 -33.45
C GLU A 192 1.48 5.82 -32.07
N GLU A 193 2.11 6.90 -31.59
CA GLU A 193 2.71 6.98 -30.25
C GLU A 193 1.64 6.81 -29.15
N LEU A 194 0.48 7.46 -29.31
CA LEU A 194 -0.61 7.36 -28.34
C LEU A 194 -1.20 5.94 -28.30
N GLU A 195 -1.28 5.24 -29.43
CA GLU A 195 -1.70 3.82 -29.48
C GLU A 195 -0.70 2.90 -28.77
N LEU A 196 0.60 3.09 -29.03
CA LEU A 196 1.65 2.33 -28.33
C LEU A 196 1.60 2.57 -26.83
N PHE A 197 1.42 3.84 -26.41
CA PHE A 197 1.29 4.19 -25.00
C PHE A 197 0.05 3.57 -24.34
N ALA A 198 -1.11 3.64 -25.01
CA ALA A 198 -2.35 3.07 -24.48
C ALA A 198 -2.25 1.54 -24.29
N ASN A 199 -1.65 0.84 -25.26
CA ASN A 199 -1.40 -0.61 -25.17
C ASN A 199 -0.44 -0.95 -24.03
N ALA A 200 0.67 -0.21 -23.90
CA ALA A 200 1.63 -0.42 -22.82
C ALA A 200 1.01 -0.15 -21.44
N MET A 201 0.27 0.93 -21.29
CA MET A 201 -0.44 1.29 -20.08
C MET A 201 -1.45 0.21 -19.67
N ARG A 202 -2.26 -0.30 -20.62
CA ARG A 202 -3.20 -1.40 -20.38
C ARG A 202 -2.49 -2.64 -19.85
N ALA A 203 -1.39 -3.04 -20.48
CA ALA A 203 -0.62 -4.21 -20.07
C ALA A 203 0.00 -4.03 -18.68
N GLN A 204 0.53 -2.83 -18.38
CA GLN A 204 1.09 -2.50 -17.08
C GLN A 204 0.03 -2.49 -15.98
N LEU A 205 -1.15 -1.92 -16.22
CA LEU A 205 -2.23 -1.90 -15.24
C LEU A 205 -2.68 -3.30 -14.85
N ARG A 206 -2.75 -4.22 -15.82
CA ARG A 206 -3.03 -5.64 -15.55
C ARG A 206 -1.95 -6.25 -14.66
N GLU A 207 -0.67 -6.09 -15.02
CA GLU A 207 0.44 -6.61 -14.22
C GLU A 207 0.42 -6.03 -12.79
N PHE A 208 0.10 -4.74 -12.65
CA PHE A 208 0.07 -4.09 -11.34
C PHE A 208 -1.12 -4.57 -10.48
N ALA A 209 -2.27 -4.82 -11.09
CA ALA A 209 -3.43 -5.39 -10.42
C ALA A 209 -3.16 -6.83 -9.94
N ASP A 210 -2.60 -7.69 -10.80
CA ASP A 210 -2.21 -9.06 -10.45
C ASP A 210 -1.17 -9.08 -9.31
N PHE A 211 -0.20 -8.18 -9.36
CA PHE A 211 0.79 -8.04 -8.30
C PHE A 211 0.16 -7.60 -6.96
N ALA A 212 -0.73 -6.60 -7.01
CA ALA A 212 -1.43 -6.09 -5.83
C ALA A 212 -2.27 -7.18 -5.16
N GLU A 213 -2.98 -7.99 -5.93
CA GLU A 213 -3.75 -9.14 -5.43
C GLU A 213 -2.82 -10.17 -4.75
N GLY A 214 -1.67 -10.46 -5.35
CA GLY A 214 -0.68 -11.37 -4.78
C GLY A 214 -0.08 -10.87 -3.46
N VAL A 215 0.19 -9.56 -3.34
CA VAL A 215 0.69 -8.94 -2.10
C VAL A 215 -0.39 -8.96 -1.03
N ALA A 216 -1.61 -8.53 -1.37
CA ALA A 216 -2.74 -8.51 -0.46
C ALA A 216 -3.09 -9.92 0.07
N GLY A 217 -3.10 -10.91 -0.80
CA GLY A 217 -3.41 -12.30 -0.44
C GLY A 217 -2.47 -12.88 0.62
N ARG A 218 -1.18 -12.51 0.60
CA ARG A 218 -0.18 -13.00 1.58
C ARG A 218 -0.23 -12.29 2.94
N TYR A 219 -0.79 -11.08 3.00
CA TYR A 219 -0.82 -10.27 4.21
C TYR A 219 -1.40 -11.01 5.41
N GLY A 220 -2.61 -11.57 5.24
CA GLY A 220 -3.35 -12.20 6.33
C GLY A 220 -2.63 -13.39 6.96
N GLU A 221 -1.98 -14.23 6.16
CA GLU A 221 -1.17 -15.37 6.65
C GLU A 221 0.01 -14.86 7.47
N ILE A 222 0.74 -13.86 6.98
CA ILE A 222 1.93 -13.32 7.64
C ILE A 222 1.58 -12.77 9.03
N VAL A 223 0.56 -11.90 9.12
CA VAL A 223 0.23 -11.25 10.38
C VAL A 223 -0.42 -12.19 11.39
N ARG A 224 -1.28 -13.11 10.95
CA ARG A 224 -1.88 -14.13 11.82
C ARG A 224 -0.84 -15.04 12.43
N THR A 225 0.12 -15.48 11.64
CA THR A 225 1.23 -16.31 12.12
C THR A 225 2.11 -15.54 13.10
N TYR A 226 2.39 -14.26 12.85
CA TYR A 226 3.28 -13.48 13.70
C TYR A 226 2.66 -13.14 15.06
N PHE A 227 1.39 -12.73 15.07
CA PHE A 227 0.69 -12.36 16.30
C PHE A 227 0.05 -13.56 17.01
N ASP A 228 0.05 -14.74 16.40
CA ASP A 228 -0.71 -15.93 16.88
C ASP A 228 -2.17 -15.54 17.18
N ASP A 229 -2.79 -14.79 16.25
CA ASP A 229 -4.14 -14.25 16.39
C ASP A 229 -4.94 -14.45 15.09
N PRO A 230 -5.90 -15.40 15.07
CA PRO A 230 -6.72 -15.68 13.90
C PRO A 230 -7.71 -14.54 13.57
N SER A 231 -7.94 -13.61 14.51
CA SER A 231 -8.85 -12.47 14.30
C SER A 231 -8.22 -11.33 13.49
N MET A 232 -6.90 -11.38 13.25
CA MET A 232 -6.21 -10.38 12.44
C MET A 232 -6.83 -10.29 11.03
N PRO A 233 -6.96 -9.06 10.49
CA PRO A 233 -7.63 -8.82 9.22
C PRO A 233 -6.92 -9.55 8.07
N HIS A 234 -7.69 -9.95 7.08
CA HIS A 234 -7.19 -10.59 5.87
C HIS A 234 -8.05 -10.17 4.68
N PHE A 235 -7.47 -10.30 3.51
CA PHE A 235 -8.21 -10.10 2.27
C PHE A 235 -8.92 -11.40 1.90
N THR A 236 -10.21 -11.31 1.67
CA THR A 236 -10.97 -12.39 1.04
C THR A 236 -10.93 -12.14 -0.47
N ALA A 237 -10.53 -13.13 -1.26
CA ALA A 237 -10.67 -13.06 -2.70
C ALA A 237 -12.14 -12.75 -3.03
N ARG A 238 -12.40 -11.64 -3.71
CA ARG A 238 -13.71 -11.44 -4.33
C ARG A 238 -13.82 -12.48 -5.44
N VAL A 239 -14.57 -13.54 -5.18
CA VAL A 239 -15.09 -14.38 -6.24
C VAL A 239 -16.06 -13.47 -7.01
N THR A 240 -15.56 -12.80 -8.04
CA THR A 240 -16.42 -12.23 -9.06
C THR A 240 -17.06 -13.42 -9.77
N GLU A 241 -18.18 -13.91 -9.22
CA GLU A 241 -19.11 -14.68 -10.02
C GLU A 241 -19.56 -13.72 -11.14
N CYS A 242 -18.88 -13.80 -12.26
CA CYS A 242 -19.43 -13.32 -13.52
C CYS A 242 -20.67 -14.16 -13.80
N GLY A 243 -21.77 -13.80 -13.15
CA GLY A 243 -23.09 -14.26 -13.54
C GLY A 243 -23.33 -13.77 -14.96
N HIS A 244 -23.11 -14.65 -15.92
CA HIS A 244 -23.73 -14.50 -17.22
C HIS A 244 -25.24 -14.66 -17.02
N PRO A 245 -26.04 -13.65 -17.35
CA PRO A 245 -27.44 -13.89 -17.65
C PRO A 245 -27.60 -14.56 -19.01
#